data_b74610b46ece692486a50ce273f6115f
#
_entry.id   b74610b46ece692486a50ce273f6115f
#
_cell.length_a   1.000
_cell.length_b   1.000
_cell.length_c   1.000
_cell.angle_alpha   90.00
_cell.angle_beta   90.00
_cell.angle_gamma   90.00
#
_symmetry.space_group_name_H-M   'P 1'
#
loop_
_entity.id
_entity.type
_entity.pdbx_description
1 polymer ?
#
loop_
_entity_poly.entity_id
_entity_poly.type
_entity_poly.pdbx_seq_one_letter_code
_entity_poly.pdbx_strand_id
1 'polypeptide(L)'
;MIFPLKLIIILIMSLVFQNCSSENAIKKRDGLIVYQEAQISWARNFNPLSPAGSTRWPTKCGIHEPLFIYNSMTANWVPWLAVSYKWNNDNTVLEMKTRENVFWSDGTPFSAKDVAFTTQIKKKFKALDTRNSWEYLDEVTAINDSVVQYKFNRVNVPGFDALATQAIVPKHIWEKVEDPVKFLNPNPVGTGPFTEILRFDNQIWELGKNQNYWQKGKPYVEKLVFPTFPSNEQVTLALNSGKLDWAGAFIPAVERVFVEKNPEHHKYWFPLTGHTTFLYTNTKDPLLKNKEIRKAISYAIDRDLVVKVGMYNYTEPASVTGVSGPMSVWHSPKINSL
;
A
#
# COMPACT_ATOMS: atom_id res chain seq x y z
N MET A 1 -17.56 42.54 65.17
CA MET A 1 -17.13 41.13 64.90
C MET A 1 -16.55 41.11 63.47
N ILE A 2 -15.24 41.34 63.34
CA ILE A 2 -14.56 41.46 62.04
C ILE A 2 -13.93 40.10 61.73
N PHE A 3 -14.54 39.36 60.82
CA PHE A 3 -13.95 38.11 60.29
C PHE A 3 -12.78 38.51 59.39
N PRO A 4 -11.62 37.89 59.54
CA PRO A 4 -10.44 38.32 58.79
C PRO A 4 -10.53 37.95 57.32
N LEU A 5 -10.52 38.97 56.50
CA LEU A 5 -10.52 38.91 55.02
C LEU A 5 -9.46 37.97 54.43
N LYS A 6 -8.39 37.67 55.19
CA LYS A 6 -7.32 36.73 54.81
C LYS A 6 -7.75 35.27 54.70
N LEU A 7 -8.80 34.83 55.40
CA LEU A 7 -9.26 33.44 55.38
C LEU A 7 -10.10 33.14 54.13
N ILE A 8 -10.79 34.16 53.59
CA ILE A 8 -11.57 34.06 52.38
C ILE A 8 -10.69 33.98 51.14
N ILE A 9 -9.54 34.70 51.13
CA ILE A 9 -8.58 34.67 50.00
C ILE A 9 -7.89 33.30 49.89
N ILE A 10 -7.55 32.67 51.02
CA ILE A 10 -6.95 31.32 51.05
C ILE A 10 -7.95 30.25 50.59
N LEU A 11 -9.23 30.41 50.93
CA LEU A 11 -10.28 29.44 50.48
C LEU A 11 -10.59 29.57 48.97
N ILE A 12 -10.52 30.77 48.43
CA ILE A 12 -10.70 31.00 46.98
C ILE A 12 -9.48 30.52 46.21
N MET A 13 -8.27 30.67 46.73
CA MET A 13 -7.06 30.13 46.09
C MET A 13 -6.99 28.59 46.08
N SER A 14 -7.51 27.92 47.12
CA SER A 14 -7.57 26.46 47.15
C SER A 14 -8.64 25.88 46.20
N LEU A 15 -9.69 26.62 45.88
CA LEU A 15 -10.72 26.21 44.91
C LEU A 15 -10.26 26.40 43.43
N VAL A 16 -9.31 27.27 43.19
CA VAL A 16 -8.75 27.49 41.83
C VAL A 16 -7.70 26.42 41.43
N PHE A 17 -7.05 25.81 42.44
CA PHE A 17 -6.06 24.74 42.18
C PHE A 17 -6.65 23.33 42.09
N GLN A 18 -7.95 23.11 42.41
CA GLN A 18 -8.58 21.80 42.27
C GLN A 18 -9.18 21.50 40.89
N ASN A 19 -9.13 22.44 39.94
CA ASN A 19 -9.69 22.24 38.59
C ASN A 19 -8.60 22.18 37.46
N CYS A 20 -7.35 21.88 37.80
CA CYS A 20 -6.27 21.70 36.80
C CYS A 20 -5.66 20.29 36.83
N SER A 21 -6.43 19.29 37.23
CA SER A 21 -6.18 17.92 36.79
C SER A 21 -7.26 17.53 35.77
N SER A 22 -7.30 18.23 34.63
CA SER A 22 -7.83 17.61 33.46
C SER A 22 -6.80 16.52 33.09
N GLU A 23 -7.01 15.32 33.61
CA GLU A 23 -6.63 14.14 32.87
C GLU A 23 -7.14 14.38 31.46
N ASN A 24 -6.23 14.74 30.55
CA ASN A 24 -6.44 14.55 29.14
C ASN A 24 -6.52 13.04 28.94
N ALA A 25 -7.67 12.47 29.32
CA ALA A 25 -8.07 11.15 28.87
C ALA A 25 -7.97 11.23 27.37
N ILE A 26 -6.92 10.63 26.81
CA ILE A 26 -6.73 10.52 25.37
C ILE A 26 -8.03 9.90 24.89
N LYS A 27 -8.87 10.74 24.27
CA LYS A 27 -10.17 10.31 23.76
C LYS A 27 -9.87 9.20 22.77
N LYS A 28 -10.14 7.95 23.17
CA LYS A 28 -9.85 6.78 22.34
C LYS A 28 -10.52 7.01 20.99
N ARG A 29 -9.72 7.24 19.97
CA ARG A 29 -10.25 7.43 18.62
C ARG A 29 -10.69 6.07 18.10
N ASP A 30 -11.86 6.02 17.50
CA ASP A 30 -12.38 4.78 16.90
C ASP A 30 -11.68 4.41 15.61
N GLY A 31 -10.81 5.29 15.07
CA GLY A 31 -10.13 5.11 13.80
C GLY A 31 -8.75 5.74 13.73
N LEU A 32 -7.97 5.30 12.75
CA LEU A 32 -6.66 5.86 12.42
C LEU A 32 -6.79 6.93 11.34
N ILE A 33 -6.15 8.07 11.56
CA ILE A 33 -6.00 9.15 10.56
C ILE A 33 -4.69 8.91 9.82
N VAL A 34 -4.81 8.70 8.51
CA VAL A 34 -3.73 8.18 7.66
C VAL A 34 -3.42 9.13 6.53
N TYR A 35 -2.13 9.36 6.29
CA TYR A 35 -1.62 10.03 5.09
C TYR A 35 -0.78 9.07 4.26
N GLN A 36 -1.09 8.92 2.97
CA GLN A 36 -0.34 8.07 2.05
C GLN A 36 0.42 8.87 0.99
N GLU A 37 -0.20 9.93 0.47
CA GLU A 37 0.36 10.75 -0.61
C GLU A 37 -0.19 12.17 -0.57
N ALA A 38 0.56 13.12 -1.13
CA ALA A 38 0.12 14.51 -1.24
C ALA A 38 -1.12 14.63 -2.13
N GLN A 39 -2.19 15.18 -1.59
CA GLN A 39 -3.46 15.38 -2.27
C GLN A 39 -4.08 16.71 -1.87
N ILE A 40 -4.67 17.37 -2.84
CA ILE A 40 -5.51 18.57 -2.62
C ILE A 40 -7.00 18.25 -2.68
N SER A 41 -7.36 17.14 -3.30
CA SER A 41 -8.73 16.62 -3.37
C SER A 41 -8.73 15.11 -3.65
N TRP A 42 -9.82 14.46 -3.27
CA TRP A 42 -10.04 13.04 -3.51
C TRP A 42 -11.00 12.79 -4.67
N ALA A 43 -10.69 11.85 -5.56
CA ALA A 43 -11.62 11.31 -6.54
C ALA A 43 -12.16 9.97 -6.04
N ARG A 44 -13.47 9.75 -6.11
CA ARG A 44 -14.14 8.52 -5.67
C ARG A 44 -13.94 7.40 -6.69
N ASN A 45 -12.76 6.80 -6.68
CA ASN A 45 -12.38 5.71 -7.58
C ASN A 45 -11.74 4.56 -6.78
N PHE A 46 -12.47 3.46 -6.67
CA PHE A 46 -12.05 2.23 -6.00
C PHE A 46 -11.92 1.06 -6.96
N ASN A 47 -11.68 1.32 -8.26
CA ASN A 47 -11.42 0.28 -9.24
C ASN A 47 -9.99 -0.27 -9.08
N PRO A 48 -9.79 -1.51 -8.58
CA PRO A 48 -8.46 -2.08 -8.38
C PRO A 48 -7.77 -2.48 -9.70
N LEU A 49 -8.54 -2.59 -10.79
CA LEU A 49 -8.06 -2.94 -12.13
C LEU A 49 -7.77 -1.71 -13.00
N SER A 50 -8.02 -0.49 -12.50
CA SER A 50 -7.78 0.74 -13.26
C SER A 50 -6.34 0.80 -13.80
N PRO A 51 -6.14 1.02 -15.11
CA PRO A 51 -4.82 1.11 -15.71
C PRO A 51 -4.06 2.40 -15.32
N ALA A 52 -4.79 3.47 -15.06
CA ALA A 52 -4.21 4.72 -14.58
C ALA A 52 -4.07 4.70 -13.06
N GLY A 53 -3.02 5.32 -12.51
CA GLY A 53 -2.78 5.44 -11.07
C GLY A 53 -3.80 6.24 -10.29
N SER A 54 -5.05 6.33 -10.78
CA SER A 54 -6.16 7.09 -10.20
C SER A 54 -6.90 6.35 -9.07
N THR A 55 -6.58 5.08 -8.86
CA THR A 55 -7.18 4.26 -7.79
C THR A 55 -6.70 4.72 -6.42
N ARG A 56 -7.63 4.96 -5.50
CA ARG A 56 -7.30 5.41 -4.15
C ARG A 56 -6.63 4.29 -3.33
N TRP A 57 -5.61 4.66 -2.60
CA TRP A 57 -5.07 3.79 -1.55
C TRP A 57 -6.06 3.79 -0.36
N PRO A 58 -6.39 2.67 0.28
CA PRO A 58 -5.84 1.32 0.11
C PRO A 58 -6.76 0.39 -0.71
N THR A 59 -7.26 0.80 -1.85
CA THR A 59 -8.14 -0.03 -2.70
C THR A 59 -7.54 -1.41 -2.96
N LYS A 60 -6.26 -1.48 -3.29
CA LYS A 60 -5.49 -2.72 -3.35
C LYS A 60 -4.98 -3.07 -1.96
N CYS A 61 -5.12 -4.31 -1.55
CA CYS A 61 -4.78 -4.87 -0.24
C CYS A 61 -5.68 -4.45 0.93
N GLY A 62 -6.29 -3.28 0.92
CA GLY A 62 -7.21 -2.82 1.97
C GLY A 62 -8.67 -3.20 1.70
N ILE A 63 -9.13 -3.04 0.44
CA ILE A 63 -10.48 -3.40 -0.02
C ILE A 63 -10.45 -4.70 -0.80
N HIS A 64 -9.62 -4.77 -1.85
CA HIS A 64 -9.44 -5.94 -2.71
C HIS A 64 -8.10 -6.59 -2.44
N GLU A 65 -8.11 -7.80 -1.95
CA GLU A 65 -6.89 -8.51 -1.56
C GLU A 65 -6.32 -9.35 -2.72
N PRO A 66 -4.98 -9.61 -2.70
CA PRO A 66 -4.31 -10.48 -3.65
C PRO A 66 -4.35 -11.94 -3.20
N LEU A 67 -3.88 -12.85 -4.06
CA LEU A 67 -3.70 -14.26 -3.72
C LEU A 67 -2.52 -14.49 -2.78
N PHE A 68 -1.40 -13.80 -3.03
CA PHE A 68 -0.20 -13.79 -2.21
C PHE A 68 0.31 -12.37 -2.03
N ILE A 69 0.99 -12.12 -0.91
CA ILE A 69 1.71 -10.88 -0.64
C ILE A 69 3.20 -11.18 -0.71
N TYR A 70 3.94 -10.44 -1.53
CA TYR A 70 5.40 -10.50 -1.51
C TYR A 70 5.94 -9.64 -0.37
N ASN A 71 6.59 -10.27 0.60
CA ASN A 71 7.27 -9.55 1.68
C ASN A 71 8.68 -9.17 1.21
N SER A 72 8.85 -7.92 0.80
CA SER A 72 10.14 -7.42 0.30
C SER A 72 11.24 -7.35 1.37
N MET A 73 10.88 -7.38 2.66
CA MET A 73 11.86 -7.39 3.76
C MET A 73 12.53 -8.76 3.93
N THR A 74 11.81 -9.83 3.62
CA THR A 74 12.29 -11.22 3.79
C THR A 74 12.43 -11.95 2.46
N ALA A 75 12.10 -11.31 1.33
CA ALA A 75 12.08 -11.87 -0.01
C ALA A 75 11.21 -13.15 -0.13
N ASN A 76 10.13 -13.24 0.63
CA ASN A 76 9.25 -14.40 0.68
C ASN A 76 7.82 -14.10 0.25
N TRP A 77 7.17 -15.08 -0.35
CA TRP A 77 5.74 -15.06 -0.64
C TRP A 77 4.92 -15.47 0.59
N VAL A 78 4.02 -14.62 1.02
CA VAL A 78 3.09 -14.87 2.13
C VAL A 78 1.75 -15.28 1.54
N PRO A 79 1.24 -16.50 1.83
CA PRO A 79 -0.11 -16.93 1.46
C PRO A 79 -1.18 -15.99 2.01
N TRP A 80 -2.13 -15.56 1.13
CA TRP A 80 -3.18 -14.62 1.52
C TRP A 80 -4.56 -15.17 1.15
N LEU A 81 -5.20 -14.73 0.03
CA LEU A 81 -6.43 -15.37 -0.47
C LEU A 81 -6.18 -16.75 -1.12
N ALA A 82 -4.95 -17.06 -1.49
CA ALA A 82 -4.51 -18.42 -1.76
C ALA A 82 -3.66 -18.95 -0.61
N VAL A 83 -3.68 -20.27 -0.40
CA VAL A 83 -2.96 -20.98 0.67
C VAL A 83 -1.74 -21.72 0.14
N SER A 84 -1.73 -22.10 -1.14
CA SER A 84 -0.63 -22.78 -1.79
C SER A 84 -0.68 -22.64 -3.31
N TYR A 85 0.43 -22.94 -3.95
CA TYR A 85 0.52 -23.07 -5.41
C TYR A 85 1.41 -24.25 -5.80
N LYS A 86 1.24 -24.74 -7.03
CA LYS A 86 2.01 -25.83 -7.59
C LYS A 86 2.19 -25.65 -9.08
N TRP A 87 3.42 -25.79 -9.55
CA TRP A 87 3.74 -25.92 -10.97
C TRP A 87 3.77 -27.40 -11.37
N ASN A 88 3.40 -27.69 -12.63
CA ASN A 88 3.70 -28.97 -13.22
C ASN A 88 5.21 -29.12 -13.54
N ASN A 89 5.64 -30.29 -13.97
CA ASN A 89 7.05 -30.61 -14.15
C ASN A 89 7.79 -29.74 -15.19
N ASP A 90 7.09 -29.26 -16.20
CA ASP A 90 7.64 -28.44 -17.28
C ASP A 90 7.37 -26.93 -17.10
N ASN A 91 6.79 -26.53 -15.97
CA ASN A 91 6.48 -25.13 -15.62
C ASN A 91 5.59 -24.39 -16.64
N THR A 92 4.66 -25.13 -17.27
CA THR A 92 3.68 -24.58 -18.21
C THR A 92 2.26 -24.54 -17.65
N VAL A 93 2.01 -25.20 -16.51
CA VAL A 93 0.73 -25.17 -15.79
C VAL A 93 0.99 -24.80 -14.33
N LEU A 94 0.27 -23.77 -13.87
CA LEU A 94 0.27 -23.31 -12.48
C LEU A 94 -1.12 -23.52 -11.88
N GLU A 95 -1.18 -24.21 -10.76
CA GLU A 95 -2.37 -24.31 -9.93
C GLU A 95 -2.21 -23.51 -8.65
N MET A 96 -3.24 -22.75 -8.26
CA MET A 96 -3.31 -22.06 -6.98
C MET A 96 -4.55 -22.50 -6.23
N LYS A 97 -4.37 -22.91 -4.97
CA LYS A 97 -5.47 -23.27 -4.07
C LYS A 97 -5.90 -22.05 -3.28
N THR A 98 -7.17 -21.65 -3.40
CA THR A 98 -7.76 -20.53 -2.66
C THR A 98 -8.04 -20.91 -1.21
N ARG A 99 -8.14 -19.89 -0.37
CA ARG A 99 -8.50 -20.01 1.04
C ARG A 99 -10.00 -20.28 1.15
N GLU A 100 -10.36 -21.20 2.03
CA GLU A 100 -11.74 -21.53 2.37
C GLU A 100 -12.31 -20.54 3.42
N ASN A 101 -13.64 -20.44 3.50
CA ASN A 101 -14.35 -19.58 4.48
C ASN A 101 -13.99 -18.09 4.35
N VAL A 102 -13.70 -17.64 3.14
CA VAL A 102 -13.58 -16.21 2.81
C VAL A 102 -14.90 -15.76 2.19
N PHE A 103 -15.37 -14.59 2.60
CA PHE A 103 -16.58 -13.97 2.09
C PHE A 103 -16.26 -12.57 1.57
N TRP A 104 -16.95 -12.18 0.51
CA TRP A 104 -17.03 -10.78 0.12
C TRP A 104 -17.76 -9.97 1.20
N SER A 105 -17.55 -8.67 1.24
CA SER A 105 -18.17 -7.79 2.25
C SER A 105 -19.69 -7.76 2.20
N ASP A 106 -20.29 -8.15 1.08
CA ASP A 106 -21.75 -8.34 0.92
C ASP A 106 -22.27 -9.72 1.37
N GLY A 107 -21.39 -10.57 1.91
CA GLY A 107 -21.71 -11.91 2.40
C GLY A 107 -21.65 -13.02 1.34
N THR A 108 -21.39 -12.70 0.07
CA THR A 108 -21.23 -13.70 -0.97
C THR A 108 -19.94 -14.51 -0.76
N PRO A 109 -19.94 -15.85 -0.91
CA PRO A 109 -18.71 -16.65 -0.79
C PRO A 109 -17.68 -16.30 -1.89
N PHE A 110 -16.42 -16.14 -1.50
CA PHE A 110 -15.28 -16.03 -2.41
C PHE A 110 -14.88 -17.43 -2.92
N SER A 111 -14.48 -17.52 -4.18
CA SER A 111 -14.07 -18.80 -4.80
C SER A 111 -13.01 -18.62 -5.89
N ALA A 112 -12.46 -19.75 -6.36
CA ALA A 112 -11.57 -19.77 -7.52
C ALA A 112 -12.22 -19.24 -8.81
N LYS A 113 -13.55 -19.18 -8.88
CA LYS A 113 -14.29 -18.58 -10.01
C LYS A 113 -14.07 -17.06 -10.08
N ASP A 114 -13.95 -16.38 -8.93
CA ASP A 114 -13.64 -14.94 -8.88
C ASP A 114 -12.22 -14.68 -9.35
N VAL A 115 -11.29 -15.56 -8.98
CA VAL A 115 -9.88 -15.48 -9.40
C VAL A 115 -9.74 -15.69 -10.91
N ALA A 116 -10.38 -16.74 -11.45
CA ALA A 116 -10.36 -17.00 -12.89
C ALA A 116 -11.00 -15.84 -13.67
N PHE A 117 -12.16 -15.34 -13.22
CA PHE A 117 -12.85 -14.20 -13.82
C PHE A 117 -11.97 -12.94 -13.82
N THR A 118 -11.30 -12.62 -12.69
CA THR A 118 -10.43 -11.45 -12.58
C THR A 118 -9.29 -11.48 -13.60
N THR A 119 -8.77 -12.65 -13.92
CA THR A 119 -7.75 -12.79 -14.97
C THR A 119 -8.36 -12.76 -16.37
N GLN A 120 -9.49 -13.44 -16.57
CA GLN A 120 -10.17 -13.54 -17.88
C GLN A 120 -10.70 -12.18 -18.37
N ILE A 121 -11.22 -11.32 -17.51
CA ILE A 121 -11.74 -10.00 -17.89
C ILE A 121 -10.64 -9.14 -18.55
N LYS A 122 -9.37 -9.33 -18.17
CA LYS A 122 -8.21 -8.64 -18.76
C LYS A 122 -7.92 -9.10 -20.19
N LYS A 123 -8.30 -10.33 -20.57
CA LYS A 123 -8.22 -10.80 -21.95
C LYS A 123 -9.19 -10.05 -22.86
N LYS A 124 -10.41 -9.84 -22.35
CA LYS A 124 -11.47 -9.12 -23.07
C LYS A 124 -11.15 -7.61 -23.13
N PHE A 125 -10.65 -7.04 -22.05
CA PHE A 125 -10.35 -5.61 -21.92
C PHE A 125 -8.85 -5.40 -21.71
N LYS A 126 -8.09 -5.38 -22.80
CA LYS A 126 -6.61 -5.35 -22.79
C LYS A 126 -6.02 -4.19 -21.96
N ALA A 127 -6.72 -3.05 -21.86
CA ALA A 127 -6.28 -1.92 -21.06
C ALA A 127 -6.17 -2.25 -19.56
N LEU A 128 -6.86 -3.28 -19.07
CA LEU A 128 -6.76 -3.76 -17.69
C LEU A 128 -5.56 -4.68 -17.46
N ASP A 129 -4.96 -5.23 -18.52
CA ASP A 129 -3.80 -6.11 -18.42
C ASP A 129 -2.48 -5.33 -18.43
N THR A 130 -2.32 -4.47 -17.45
CA THR A 130 -1.14 -3.58 -17.32
C THR A 130 0.19 -4.32 -17.13
N ARG A 131 0.14 -5.63 -16.91
CA ARG A 131 1.31 -6.51 -16.78
C ARG A 131 1.51 -7.45 -17.96
N ASN A 132 0.72 -7.29 -19.01
CA ASN A 132 0.76 -8.11 -20.23
C ASN A 132 0.68 -9.62 -19.95
N SER A 133 -0.16 -10.00 -18.97
CA SER A 133 -0.28 -11.40 -18.53
C SER A 133 -0.72 -12.33 -19.67
N TRP A 134 -1.56 -11.82 -20.58
CA TRP A 134 -2.06 -12.58 -21.71
C TRP A 134 -1.07 -12.73 -22.88
N GLU A 135 0.13 -12.18 -22.80
CA GLU A 135 1.20 -12.50 -23.76
C GLU A 135 1.82 -13.90 -23.49
N TYR A 136 1.70 -14.40 -22.26
CA TYR A 136 2.22 -15.71 -21.87
C TYR A 136 1.17 -16.68 -21.34
N LEU A 137 -0.08 -16.25 -21.15
CA LEU A 137 -1.20 -17.12 -20.78
C LEU A 137 -1.98 -17.56 -22.03
N ASP A 138 -2.35 -18.85 -22.08
CA ASP A 138 -3.31 -19.42 -23.03
C ASP A 138 -4.72 -19.47 -22.43
N GLU A 139 -4.81 -20.03 -21.22
CA GLU A 139 -6.08 -20.33 -20.56
C GLU A 139 -5.99 -20.13 -19.06
N VAL A 140 -7.09 -19.68 -18.48
CA VAL A 140 -7.29 -19.62 -17.02
C VAL A 140 -8.66 -20.16 -16.69
N THR A 141 -8.73 -21.16 -15.82
CA THR A 141 -9.99 -21.85 -15.44
C THR A 141 -10.06 -22.12 -13.96
N ALA A 142 -11.26 -22.05 -13.40
CA ALA A 142 -11.53 -22.61 -12.07
C ALA A 142 -11.84 -24.11 -12.24
N ILE A 143 -10.92 -24.95 -11.76
CA ILE A 143 -11.10 -26.41 -11.82
C ILE A 143 -12.24 -26.88 -10.91
N ASN A 144 -12.35 -26.21 -9.77
CA ASN A 144 -13.42 -26.33 -8.79
C ASN A 144 -13.54 -25.01 -8.00
N ASP A 145 -14.33 -24.98 -6.94
CA ASP A 145 -14.53 -23.75 -6.15
C ASP A 145 -13.29 -23.28 -5.39
N SER A 146 -12.28 -24.15 -5.21
CA SER A 146 -11.06 -23.83 -4.46
C SER A 146 -9.76 -23.89 -5.26
N VAL A 147 -9.78 -24.26 -6.54
CA VAL A 147 -8.55 -24.37 -7.35
C VAL A 147 -8.72 -23.64 -8.67
N VAL A 148 -7.83 -22.68 -8.91
CA VAL A 148 -7.67 -22.01 -10.21
C VAL A 148 -6.43 -22.55 -10.90
N GLN A 149 -6.53 -22.83 -12.20
CA GLN A 149 -5.45 -23.31 -13.05
C GLN A 149 -5.16 -22.27 -14.13
N TYR A 150 -3.88 -22.01 -14.33
CA TYR A 150 -3.31 -21.15 -15.37
C TYR A 150 -2.47 -22.00 -16.32
N LYS A 151 -2.79 -21.99 -17.61
CA LYS A 151 -1.98 -22.61 -18.66
C LYS A 151 -1.19 -21.54 -19.39
N PHE A 152 0.10 -21.76 -19.58
CA PHE A 152 1.04 -20.85 -20.20
C PHE A 152 1.39 -21.37 -21.59
N ASN A 153 1.53 -20.47 -22.56
CA ASN A 153 1.99 -20.79 -23.93
C ASN A 153 3.52 -21.00 -24.02
N ARG A 154 4.23 -20.67 -22.95
CA ARG A 154 5.67 -20.89 -22.76
C ARG A 154 6.01 -20.87 -21.29
N VAL A 155 7.16 -21.43 -20.94
CA VAL A 155 7.69 -21.32 -19.57
C VAL A 155 7.87 -19.84 -19.21
N ASN A 156 7.20 -19.40 -18.16
CA ASN A 156 7.31 -18.04 -17.63
C ASN A 156 7.08 -18.01 -16.11
N VAL A 157 8.00 -18.59 -15.35
CA VAL A 157 7.93 -18.60 -13.88
C VAL A 157 7.83 -17.19 -13.28
N PRO A 158 8.51 -16.14 -13.78
CA PRO A 158 8.33 -14.77 -13.31
C PRO A 158 6.89 -14.24 -13.45
N GLY A 159 6.11 -14.78 -14.37
CA GLY A 159 4.67 -14.45 -14.52
C GLY A 159 3.83 -14.74 -13.28
N PHE A 160 4.34 -15.60 -12.38
CA PHE A 160 3.72 -15.86 -11.07
C PHE A 160 3.44 -14.56 -10.30
N ASP A 161 4.40 -13.63 -10.26
CA ASP A 161 4.25 -12.36 -9.54
C ASP A 161 3.00 -11.57 -10.00
N ALA A 162 2.79 -11.47 -11.31
CA ALA A 162 1.64 -10.73 -11.85
C ALA A 162 0.30 -11.37 -11.49
N LEU A 163 0.25 -12.70 -11.39
CA LEU A 163 -0.96 -13.46 -11.04
C LEU A 163 -1.19 -13.50 -9.53
N ALA A 164 -0.12 -13.66 -8.77
CA ALA A 164 -0.15 -13.76 -7.30
C ALA A 164 -0.55 -12.44 -6.62
N THR A 165 -0.09 -11.31 -7.15
CA THR A 165 -0.28 -9.98 -6.55
C THR A 165 -1.47 -9.20 -7.13
N GLN A 166 -2.21 -9.76 -8.08
CA GLN A 166 -3.39 -9.09 -8.61
C GLN A 166 -4.49 -8.98 -7.55
N ALA A 167 -5.09 -7.80 -7.43
CA ALA A 167 -6.29 -7.62 -6.61
C ALA A 167 -7.48 -8.35 -7.24
N ILE A 168 -8.15 -9.20 -6.47
CA ILE A 168 -9.27 -9.98 -6.97
C ILE A 168 -10.57 -9.18 -6.86
N VAL A 169 -11.43 -9.30 -7.85
CA VAL A 169 -12.73 -8.63 -7.90
C VAL A 169 -13.89 -9.65 -7.89
N PRO A 170 -15.04 -9.28 -7.27
CA PRO A 170 -16.20 -10.17 -7.17
C PRO A 170 -16.84 -10.38 -8.56
N LYS A 171 -16.84 -11.62 -9.05
CA LYS A 171 -17.41 -11.98 -10.33
C LYS A 171 -18.89 -11.57 -10.43
N HIS A 172 -19.70 -11.86 -9.41
CA HIS A 172 -21.15 -11.61 -9.41
C HIS A 172 -21.55 -10.13 -9.59
N ILE A 173 -20.60 -9.19 -9.35
CA ILE A 173 -20.77 -7.77 -9.60
C ILE A 173 -20.13 -7.38 -10.94
N TRP A 174 -18.86 -7.73 -11.13
CA TRP A 174 -18.06 -7.25 -12.25
C TRP A 174 -18.43 -7.86 -13.60
N GLU A 175 -19.08 -9.05 -13.64
CA GLU A 175 -19.60 -9.63 -14.89
C GLU A 175 -20.73 -8.82 -15.51
N LYS A 176 -21.40 -7.96 -14.72
CA LYS A 176 -22.50 -7.08 -15.14
C LYS A 176 -22.00 -5.70 -15.58
N VAL A 177 -20.71 -5.40 -15.40
CA VAL A 177 -20.13 -4.11 -15.76
C VAL A 177 -19.80 -4.10 -17.26
N GLU A 178 -20.44 -3.22 -18.01
CA GLU A 178 -20.27 -3.11 -19.47
C GLU A 178 -18.85 -2.65 -19.85
N ASP A 179 -18.35 -1.58 -19.19
CA ASP A 179 -17.01 -1.02 -19.41
C ASP A 179 -16.21 -0.99 -18.09
N PRO A 180 -15.49 -2.09 -17.76
CA PRO A 180 -14.71 -2.17 -16.54
C PRO A 180 -13.45 -1.26 -16.55
N VAL A 181 -13.06 -0.72 -17.70
CA VAL A 181 -11.94 0.24 -17.80
C VAL A 181 -12.34 1.59 -17.22
N LYS A 182 -13.59 2.02 -17.49
CA LYS A 182 -14.13 3.29 -17.00
C LYS A 182 -14.90 3.18 -15.68
N PHE A 183 -15.18 1.96 -15.24
CA PHE A 183 -15.92 1.73 -14.00
C PHE A 183 -15.14 2.23 -12.78
N LEU A 184 -15.69 3.19 -12.06
CA LEU A 184 -15.03 3.79 -10.88
C LEU A 184 -15.19 2.95 -9.61
N ASN A 185 -16.06 1.92 -9.62
CA ASN A 185 -16.37 1.09 -8.46
C ASN A 185 -16.69 1.92 -7.19
N PRO A 186 -17.66 2.84 -7.23
CA PRO A 186 -17.86 3.86 -6.18
C PRO A 186 -18.29 3.28 -4.82
N ASN A 187 -18.87 2.08 -4.82
CA ASN A 187 -19.27 1.33 -3.63
C ASN A 187 -18.63 -0.06 -3.70
N PRO A 188 -17.35 -0.19 -3.32
CA PRO A 188 -16.60 -1.40 -3.54
C PRO A 188 -17.08 -2.55 -2.62
N VAL A 189 -17.19 -3.74 -3.20
CA VAL A 189 -17.33 -5.00 -2.47
C VAL A 189 -15.99 -5.73 -2.56
N GLY A 190 -15.39 -6.01 -1.41
CA GLY A 190 -14.05 -6.57 -1.30
C GLY A 190 -13.96 -7.67 -0.24
N THR A 191 -12.85 -8.40 -0.23
CA THR A 191 -12.51 -9.38 0.83
C THR A 191 -11.69 -8.77 1.95
N GLY A 192 -11.17 -7.55 1.75
CA GLY A 192 -10.21 -6.92 2.62
C GLY A 192 -10.76 -6.45 3.97
N PRO A 193 -9.88 -6.02 4.89
CA PRO A 193 -10.26 -5.64 6.25
C PRO A 193 -11.14 -4.38 6.33
N PHE A 194 -11.11 -3.52 5.30
CA PHE A 194 -11.87 -2.27 5.27
C PHE A 194 -12.56 -2.14 3.93
N THR A 195 -13.88 -2.06 3.89
CA THR A 195 -14.67 -2.08 2.65
C THR A 195 -15.82 -1.09 2.62
N GLU A 196 -16.24 -0.57 3.76
CA GLU A 196 -17.41 0.30 3.87
C GLU A 196 -17.00 1.77 3.69
N ILE A 197 -17.54 2.45 2.67
CA ILE A 197 -17.33 3.90 2.49
C ILE A 197 -18.29 4.63 3.41
N LEU A 198 -17.84 4.98 4.63
CA LEU A 198 -18.63 5.67 5.65
C LEU A 198 -18.89 7.13 5.30
N ARG A 199 -17.89 7.78 4.69
CA ARG A 199 -17.95 9.17 4.25
C ARG A 199 -17.06 9.35 3.03
N PHE A 200 -17.48 10.19 2.09
CA PHE A 200 -16.64 10.59 0.98
C PHE A 200 -16.98 12.01 0.53
N ASP A 201 -16.03 12.92 0.70
CA ASP A 201 -16.04 14.24 0.09
C ASP A 201 -14.64 14.60 -0.47
N ASN A 202 -14.52 15.76 -1.13
CA ASN A 202 -13.27 16.11 -1.81
C ASN A 202 -12.07 16.31 -0.89
N GLN A 203 -12.28 16.55 0.41
CA GLN A 203 -11.23 16.88 1.38
C GLN A 203 -10.93 15.75 2.35
N ILE A 204 -11.87 14.82 2.52
CA ILE A 204 -11.75 13.73 3.48
C ILE A 204 -12.64 12.57 3.05
N TRP A 205 -12.17 11.34 3.28
CA TRP A 205 -13.00 10.16 3.18
C TRP A 205 -12.67 9.17 4.30
N GLU A 206 -13.63 8.29 4.60
CA GLU A 206 -13.54 7.33 5.68
C GLU A 206 -13.90 5.94 5.18
N LEU A 207 -13.08 4.97 5.54
CA LEU A 207 -13.20 3.58 5.16
C LEU A 207 -13.43 2.74 6.42
N GLY A 208 -14.62 2.18 6.55
CA GLY A 208 -15.03 1.37 7.68
C GLY A 208 -14.62 -0.08 7.57
N LYS A 209 -14.63 -0.73 8.71
CA LYS A 209 -14.29 -2.13 8.91
C LYS A 209 -15.21 -3.07 8.16
N ASN A 210 -14.65 -4.10 7.53
CA ASN A 210 -15.41 -5.21 6.97
C ASN A 210 -15.86 -6.16 8.07
N GLN A 211 -17.17 -6.24 8.30
CA GLN A 211 -17.74 -7.14 9.33
C GLN A 211 -17.60 -8.63 8.99
N ASN A 212 -17.45 -8.95 7.69
CA ASN A 212 -17.27 -10.30 7.18
C ASN A 212 -15.79 -10.68 6.95
N TYR A 213 -14.85 -9.92 7.56
CA TYR A 213 -13.43 -10.16 7.33
C TYR A 213 -13.00 -11.55 7.80
N TRP A 214 -12.31 -12.29 6.95
CA TRP A 214 -11.93 -13.69 7.17
C TRP A 214 -10.91 -13.89 8.31
N GLN A 215 -10.11 -12.88 8.65
CA GLN A 215 -9.24 -12.93 9.83
C GLN A 215 -10.01 -12.50 11.07
N LYS A 216 -10.48 -13.48 11.85
CA LYS A 216 -11.27 -13.22 13.07
C LYS A 216 -10.56 -12.27 14.04
N GLY A 217 -11.31 -11.30 14.57
CA GLY A 217 -10.79 -10.29 15.49
C GLY A 217 -10.03 -9.14 14.84
N LYS A 218 -9.89 -9.14 13.50
CA LYS A 218 -9.25 -8.05 12.76
C LYS A 218 -10.26 -7.35 11.86
N PRO A 219 -9.96 -6.12 11.43
CA PRO A 219 -8.90 -5.23 11.94
C PRO A 219 -9.20 -4.78 13.38
N TYR A 220 -8.17 -4.28 14.10
CA TYR A 220 -8.30 -3.81 15.49
C TYR A 220 -8.92 -2.41 15.61
N VAL A 221 -8.92 -1.64 14.52
CA VAL A 221 -9.52 -0.31 14.44
C VAL A 221 -10.82 -0.38 13.65
N GLU A 222 -11.76 0.49 13.97
CA GLU A 222 -13.09 0.48 13.34
C GLU A 222 -13.09 1.15 11.97
N LYS A 223 -12.19 2.14 11.75
CA LYS A 223 -12.10 2.85 10.48
C LYS A 223 -10.73 3.46 10.21
N LEU A 224 -10.48 3.75 8.94
CA LEU A 224 -9.38 4.59 8.46
C LEU A 224 -9.96 5.91 7.95
N VAL A 225 -9.28 7.02 8.27
CA VAL A 225 -9.68 8.37 7.88
C VAL A 225 -8.56 8.98 7.03
N PHE A 226 -8.91 9.48 5.86
CA PHE A 226 -7.98 10.00 4.86
C PHE A 226 -8.26 11.49 4.58
N PRO A 227 -7.74 12.42 5.38
CA PRO A 227 -7.78 13.84 5.04
C PRO A 227 -6.80 14.16 3.91
N THR A 228 -7.04 15.26 3.19
CA THR A 228 -6.07 15.78 2.21
C THR A 228 -4.97 16.59 2.90
N PHE A 229 -3.75 16.38 2.45
CA PHE A 229 -2.59 17.22 2.80
C PHE A 229 -1.81 17.53 1.52
N PRO A 230 -1.65 18.80 1.16
CA PRO A 230 -0.99 19.18 -0.09
C PRO A 230 0.54 19.08 -0.05
N SER A 231 1.15 18.99 1.14
CA SER A 231 2.61 18.93 1.28
C SER A 231 3.09 18.16 2.49
N ASN A 232 4.35 17.70 2.46
CA ASN A 232 5.00 17.00 3.57
C ASN A 232 5.19 17.88 4.80
N GLU A 233 5.34 19.20 4.64
CA GLU A 233 5.45 20.15 5.76
C GLU A 233 4.17 20.17 6.59
N GLN A 234 3.00 20.21 5.93
CA GLN A 234 1.71 20.14 6.60
C GLN A 234 1.48 18.79 7.30
N VAL A 235 1.94 17.70 6.68
CA VAL A 235 1.94 16.37 7.28
C VAL A 235 2.76 16.35 8.56
N THR A 236 3.98 16.90 8.54
CA THR A 236 4.85 16.96 9.72
C THR A 236 4.22 17.75 10.86
N LEU A 237 3.57 18.88 10.56
CA LEU A 237 2.83 19.66 11.55
C LEU A 237 1.62 18.89 12.13
N ALA A 238 0.89 18.15 11.28
CA ALA A 238 -0.24 17.34 11.69
C ALA A 238 0.18 16.18 12.59
N LEU A 239 1.29 15.50 12.28
CA LEU A 239 1.88 14.45 13.13
C LEU A 239 2.29 15.01 14.49
N ASN A 240 3.05 16.12 14.52
CA ASN A 240 3.50 16.74 15.77
C ASN A 240 2.35 17.25 16.66
N SER A 241 1.23 17.64 16.06
CA SER A 241 0.05 18.11 16.80
C SER A 241 -0.96 17.00 17.13
N GLY A 242 -0.65 15.73 16.81
CA GLY A 242 -1.53 14.59 17.01
C GLY A 242 -2.82 14.62 16.18
N LYS A 243 -2.85 15.38 15.09
CA LYS A 243 -3.97 15.41 14.12
C LYS A 243 -3.85 14.34 13.04
N LEU A 244 -2.72 13.64 13.00
CA LEU A 244 -2.43 12.55 12.08
C LEU A 244 -1.75 11.44 12.88
N ASP A 245 -2.16 10.20 12.67
CA ASP A 245 -1.65 9.05 13.43
C ASP A 245 -0.53 8.31 12.68
N TRP A 246 -0.60 8.28 11.35
CA TRP A 246 0.37 7.60 10.52
C TRP A 246 0.57 8.31 9.18
N ALA A 247 1.83 8.39 8.74
CA ALA A 247 2.17 8.95 7.43
C ALA A 247 3.18 8.10 6.67
N GLY A 248 2.86 7.77 5.41
CA GLY A 248 3.80 7.25 4.42
C GLY A 248 4.50 8.40 3.69
N ALA A 249 5.28 9.21 4.42
CA ALA A 249 5.95 10.39 3.89
C ALA A 249 7.45 10.34 4.18
N PHE A 250 8.25 10.88 3.26
CA PHE A 250 9.64 11.18 3.54
C PHE A 250 9.74 12.50 4.32
N ILE A 251 10.24 12.44 5.54
CA ILE A 251 10.42 13.59 6.43
C ILE A 251 11.92 13.79 6.63
N PRO A 252 12.52 14.85 6.05
CA PRO A 252 13.92 15.17 6.26
C PRO A 252 14.26 15.38 7.74
N ALA A 253 15.39 14.81 8.20
CA ALA A 253 15.84 14.88 9.59
C ALA A 253 14.73 14.48 10.60
N VAL A 254 14.02 13.36 10.31
CA VAL A 254 12.84 12.91 11.06
C VAL A 254 13.08 12.77 12.56
N GLU A 255 14.29 12.40 12.97
CA GLU A 255 14.68 12.32 14.38
C GLU A 255 14.46 13.67 15.07
N ARG A 256 15.07 14.73 14.54
CA ARG A 256 15.02 16.08 15.12
C ARG A 256 13.65 16.74 14.99
N VAL A 257 12.98 16.56 13.84
CA VAL A 257 11.73 17.31 13.57
C VAL A 257 10.49 16.62 14.09
N PHE A 258 10.57 15.32 14.41
CA PHE A 258 9.42 14.53 14.85
C PHE A 258 9.75 13.68 16.10
N VAL A 259 10.73 12.77 16.05
CA VAL A 259 10.96 11.80 17.15
C VAL A 259 11.35 12.49 18.43
N GLU A 260 12.30 13.43 18.40
CA GLU A 260 12.77 14.17 19.59
C GLU A 260 11.69 15.05 20.23
N LYS A 261 10.60 15.37 19.52
CA LYS A 261 9.48 16.13 20.08
C LYS A 261 8.67 15.35 21.10
N ASN A 262 8.60 14.04 20.96
CA ASN A 262 7.95 13.13 21.89
C ASN A 262 8.53 11.71 21.73
N PRO A 263 9.73 11.42 22.24
CA PRO A 263 10.44 10.16 22.00
C PRO A 263 9.69 8.92 22.51
N GLU A 264 8.78 9.07 23.46
CA GLU A 264 7.98 7.98 24.00
C GLU A 264 6.96 7.49 22.97
N HIS A 265 6.29 8.40 22.26
CA HIS A 265 5.18 8.09 21.36
C HIS A 265 5.51 8.26 19.88
N HIS A 266 6.43 9.14 19.52
CA HIS A 266 6.82 9.37 18.14
C HIS A 266 7.83 8.32 17.68
N LYS A 267 7.46 7.54 16.67
CA LYS A 267 8.30 6.49 16.08
C LYS A 267 8.35 6.67 14.57
N TYR A 268 9.45 6.27 13.97
CA TYR A 268 9.53 6.15 12.53
C TYR A 268 10.14 4.80 12.14
N TRP A 269 9.88 4.40 10.92
CA TRP A 269 10.43 3.22 10.31
C TRP A 269 10.73 3.51 8.85
N PHE A 270 11.95 3.27 8.44
CA PHE A 270 12.41 3.43 7.06
C PHE A 270 12.87 2.08 6.53
N PRO A 271 11.97 1.27 5.93
CA PRO A 271 12.33 -0.08 5.47
C PRO A 271 13.17 -0.01 4.21
N LEU A 272 14.25 -0.79 4.18
CA LEU A 272 15.00 -1.07 2.95
C LEU A 272 14.22 -2.10 2.13
N THR A 273 13.41 -1.64 1.19
CA THR A 273 12.48 -2.49 0.41
C THR A 273 13.04 -2.93 -0.93
N GLY A 274 14.28 -2.58 -1.24
CA GLY A 274 14.91 -2.85 -2.54
C GLY A 274 14.49 -1.89 -3.66
N HIS A 275 13.75 -0.83 -3.35
CA HIS A 275 13.44 0.22 -4.30
C HIS A 275 14.66 1.08 -4.58
N THR A 276 14.91 1.36 -5.87
CA THR A 276 16.04 2.17 -6.31
C THR A 276 15.53 3.41 -7.04
N THR A 277 16.11 4.56 -6.73
CA THR A 277 15.88 5.79 -7.51
C THR A 277 16.75 5.78 -8.75
N PHE A 278 16.15 5.94 -9.92
CA PHE A 278 16.83 5.93 -11.21
C PHE A 278 16.84 7.30 -11.85
N LEU A 279 17.97 7.64 -12.49
CA LEU A 279 18.05 8.72 -13.46
C LEU A 279 17.73 8.16 -14.87
N TYR A 280 16.54 8.50 -15.38
CA TYR A 280 16.13 8.11 -16.73
C TYR A 280 16.64 9.13 -17.76
N THR A 281 17.33 8.65 -18.78
CA THR A 281 17.83 9.49 -19.87
C THR A 281 16.95 9.34 -21.11
N ASN A 282 16.61 10.45 -21.78
CA ASN A 282 15.89 10.43 -23.04
C ASN A 282 16.84 9.99 -24.18
N THR A 283 16.79 8.73 -24.56
CA THR A 283 17.67 8.18 -25.64
C THR A 283 17.30 8.65 -27.04
N LYS A 284 16.24 9.45 -27.23
CA LYS A 284 15.96 10.14 -28.49
C LYS A 284 16.78 11.42 -28.64
N ASP A 285 17.30 11.97 -27.54
CA ASP A 285 18.23 13.09 -27.57
C ASP A 285 19.55 12.67 -28.22
N PRO A 286 20.08 13.44 -29.22
CA PRO A 286 21.30 13.10 -29.91
C PRO A 286 22.53 12.88 -29.01
N LEU A 287 22.67 13.64 -27.93
CA LEU A 287 23.77 13.53 -26.98
C LEU A 287 23.57 12.28 -26.09
N LEU A 288 22.36 12.13 -25.49
CA LEU A 288 22.06 11.05 -24.57
C LEU A 288 21.83 9.70 -25.28
N LYS A 289 21.69 9.66 -26.61
CA LYS A 289 21.71 8.44 -27.41
C LYS A 289 23.09 7.74 -27.34
N ASN A 290 24.16 8.49 -27.15
CA ASN A 290 25.51 7.94 -27.01
C ASN A 290 25.66 7.19 -25.68
N LYS A 291 25.98 5.89 -25.75
CA LYS A 291 26.14 5.04 -24.55
C LYS A 291 27.27 5.52 -23.64
N GLU A 292 28.38 6.00 -24.21
CA GLU A 292 29.54 6.41 -23.43
C GLU A 292 29.28 7.69 -22.62
N ILE A 293 28.45 8.59 -23.16
CA ILE A 293 27.99 9.77 -22.40
C ILE A 293 27.12 9.34 -21.21
N ARG A 294 26.20 8.39 -21.39
CA ARG A 294 25.40 7.89 -20.28
C ARG A 294 26.24 7.18 -19.21
N LYS A 295 27.29 6.46 -19.61
CA LYS A 295 28.28 5.89 -18.69
C LYS A 295 29.04 6.99 -17.93
N ALA A 296 29.52 8.00 -18.63
CA ALA A 296 30.23 9.13 -18.02
C ALA A 296 29.36 9.82 -16.96
N ILE A 297 28.06 10.04 -17.23
CA ILE A 297 27.11 10.56 -16.26
C ILE A 297 27.03 9.63 -15.04
N SER A 298 26.95 8.32 -15.24
CA SER A 298 26.88 7.36 -14.13
C SER A 298 28.13 7.36 -13.27
N TYR A 299 29.32 7.52 -13.86
CA TYR A 299 30.58 7.63 -13.13
C TYR A 299 30.73 8.97 -12.39
N ALA A 300 30.16 10.06 -12.94
CA ALA A 300 30.24 11.38 -12.34
C ALA A 300 29.33 11.54 -11.09
N ILE A 301 28.36 10.65 -10.88
CA ILE A 301 27.46 10.72 -9.71
C ILE A 301 28.13 10.08 -8.50
N ASP A 302 28.45 10.90 -7.52
CA ASP A 302 28.85 10.45 -6.17
C ASP A 302 27.60 9.94 -5.43
N ARG A 303 27.42 8.60 -5.41
CA ARG A 303 26.25 7.97 -4.81
C ARG A 303 26.24 8.08 -3.29
N ASP A 304 27.39 8.08 -2.64
CA ASP A 304 27.51 8.26 -1.19
C ASP A 304 27.07 9.67 -0.79
N LEU A 305 27.49 10.69 -1.56
CA LEU A 305 27.06 12.05 -1.35
C LEU A 305 25.54 12.22 -1.56
N VAL A 306 24.97 11.57 -2.60
CA VAL A 306 23.52 11.58 -2.84
C VAL A 306 22.76 10.99 -1.63
N VAL A 307 23.22 9.87 -1.09
CA VAL A 307 22.60 9.26 0.09
C VAL A 307 22.76 10.15 1.32
N LYS A 308 23.95 10.70 1.55
CA LYS A 308 24.24 11.57 2.69
C LYS A 308 23.39 12.85 2.69
N VAL A 309 23.33 13.53 1.56
CA VAL A 309 22.67 14.85 1.46
C VAL A 309 21.19 14.73 1.14
N GLY A 310 20.82 13.88 0.19
CA GLY A 310 19.45 13.74 -0.28
C GLY A 310 18.59 12.82 0.58
N MET A 311 19.20 11.78 1.18
CA MET A 311 18.50 10.76 1.94
C MET A 311 18.85 10.70 3.43
N TYR A 312 19.64 11.65 3.92
CA TYR A 312 20.03 11.75 5.35
C TYR A 312 20.62 10.45 5.92
N ASN A 313 21.27 9.64 5.08
CA ASN A 313 21.77 8.28 5.39
C ASN A 313 20.67 7.27 5.82
N TYR A 314 19.41 7.48 5.44
CA TYR A 314 18.32 6.52 5.72
C TYR A 314 18.31 5.32 4.77
N THR A 315 19.13 5.34 3.75
CA THR A 315 19.24 4.26 2.75
C THR A 315 20.71 3.99 2.42
N GLU A 316 20.95 2.95 1.63
CA GLU A 316 22.28 2.60 1.11
C GLU A 316 22.46 3.15 -0.32
N PRO A 317 23.72 3.41 -0.75
CA PRO A 317 23.99 3.73 -2.14
C PRO A 317 23.52 2.62 -3.08
N ALA A 318 22.78 2.99 -4.12
CA ALA A 318 22.32 2.01 -5.11
C ALA A 318 23.49 1.45 -5.90
N SER A 319 23.49 0.12 -6.14
CA SER A 319 24.43 -0.50 -7.04
C SER A 319 24.15 -0.08 -8.49
N VAL A 320 25.18 -0.15 -9.35
CA VAL A 320 25.02 0.11 -10.79
C VAL A 320 24.13 -0.92 -11.49
N THR A 321 23.86 -2.07 -10.86
CA THR A 321 22.96 -3.11 -11.38
C THR A 321 21.49 -2.82 -11.08
N GLY A 322 21.18 -1.79 -10.29
CA GLY A 322 19.82 -1.45 -9.87
C GLY A 322 19.23 -2.42 -8.83
N VAL A 323 20.05 -3.31 -8.28
CA VAL A 323 19.65 -4.27 -7.23
C VAL A 323 20.22 -3.80 -5.90
N SER A 324 19.36 -3.64 -4.89
CA SER A 324 19.75 -3.14 -3.57
C SER A 324 18.91 -3.78 -2.45
N GLY A 325 19.38 -3.69 -1.20
CA GLY A 325 18.70 -4.18 -0.01
C GLY A 325 18.30 -5.66 -0.10
N PRO A 326 17.08 -6.05 0.28
CA PRO A 326 16.61 -7.44 0.24
C PRO A 326 16.62 -8.08 -1.15
N MET A 327 16.64 -7.26 -2.21
CA MET A 327 16.75 -7.74 -3.59
C MET A 327 18.16 -8.19 -3.95
N SER A 328 19.16 -7.96 -3.09
CA SER A 328 20.55 -8.37 -3.30
C SER A 328 20.73 -9.90 -3.47
N VAL A 329 19.78 -10.70 -3.01
CA VAL A 329 19.74 -12.15 -3.25
C VAL A 329 19.70 -12.51 -4.75
N TRP A 330 19.25 -11.57 -5.59
CA TRP A 330 19.21 -11.71 -7.06
C TRP A 330 20.47 -11.16 -7.75
N HIS A 331 21.39 -10.57 -6.98
CA HIS A 331 22.63 -10.04 -7.53
C HIS A 331 23.61 -11.16 -7.81
N SER A 332 24.07 -11.25 -9.06
CA SER A 332 25.15 -12.15 -9.43
C SER A 332 26.49 -11.46 -9.22
N PRO A 333 27.42 -12.01 -8.41
CA PRO A 333 28.75 -11.43 -8.25
C PRO A 333 29.61 -11.50 -9.54
N LYS A 334 29.13 -12.25 -10.55
CA LYS A 334 29.76 -12.34 -11.87
C LYS A 334 29.41 -11.15 -12.78
N ILE A 335 28.37 -10.38 -12.43
CA ILE A 335 28.04 -9.15 -13.13
C ILE A 335 28.92 -8.06 -12.57
N ASN A 336 30.09 -7.88 -13.20
CA ASN A 336 30.94 -6.74 -12.87
C ASN A 336 30.17 -5.45 -13.13
N SER A 337 30.08 -4.64 -12.09
CA SER A 337 29.69 -3.23 -12.20
C SER A 337 30.57 -2.56 -13.25
N LEU A 338 29.98 -1.70 -14.03
CA LEU A 338 30.72 -0.80 -14.93
C LEU A 338 31.80 -0.07 -14.18
#